data_1f2c2f5b1dab5dfa7d29843f87c6bbcf
#
_entry.id   1f2c2f5b1dab5dfa7d29843f87c6bbcf
#
_cell.length_a   1.000
_cell.length_b   1.000
_cell.length_c   1.000
_cell.angle_alpha   90.00
_cell.angle_beta   90.00
_cell.angle_gamma   90.00
#
_symmetry.space_group_name_H-M   'P 1'
#
loop_
_entity.id
_entity.type
_entity.pdbx_description
1 polymer ?
#
loop_
_entity_poly.entity_id
_entity_poly.type
_entity_poly.pdbx_seq_one_letter_code
_entity_poly.pdbx_strand_id
1 'polypeptide(L)'
;MYTNYMSWQKKLFFGLLGGVILVVLLIVAVAKFGQKKEPITITYWGLWEPEEVIKPLIAEFETVHPDIKVNYVFQSQREYRERLQNALSQGRGPDVFRIHNTWLPMFKSELSPVPFTEFESIYPPVVSYDFRLGSNYMAVPLMYDGLALYTNDELFDQGGKTIPTSWEELRKTAVELSVCDSVDGRCTRGDKILISGAAMGTADNVDHWQDVLGIIMMQNNVNLSLPQGQSAEESLQYYTIFNRADHVWDSTLPSSTSMFAAGKLAMYFAPSWRVFEIKETNPKLKFSVHPLPQLPLDISRGEKPTTWATYWAEGVSKKSQNTTAAWEWVKFLSSKESLTKMYQTASGIREFGEIYPRIDMQASLINAPYVGPVVSQVANARSWYLTGFTFDGPTGINTKISNYFADAINSINQGRQPSEVTKTLSAGVNQVLSQYGLATQLAAPAN
;
A
#
# COMPACT_ATOMS: atom_id res chain seq x y z
N MET A 1 49.67 -18.40 78.15
CA MET A 1 49.28 -17.34 77.21
C MET A 1 50.40 -17.18 76.18
N TYR A 2 50.22 -17.75 75.00
CA TYR A 2 51.11 -17.53 73.84
C TYR A 2 50.46 -16.53 72.93
N THR A 3 50.89 -15.28 72.95
CA THR A 3 50.59 -14.25 72.02
C THR A 3 51.44 -14.42 70.77
N ASN A 4 50.93 -15.00 69.72
CA ASN A 4 51.59 -15.07 68.40
C ASN A 4 51.69 -13.68 67.79
N TYR A 5 52.79 -12.97 67.97
CA TYR A 5 53.11 -11.75 67.23
C TYR A 5 53.57 -12.11 65.82
N MET A 6 52.68 -11.86 64.87
CA MET A 6 53.01 -12.00 63.46
C MET A 6 54.15 -11.02 63.14
N SER A 7 55.25 -11.51 62.57
CA SER A 7 56.41 -10.70 62.27
C SER A 7 56.07 -9.53 61.35
N TRP A 8 56.69 -8.37 61.55
CA TRP A 8 56.47 -7.14 60.78
C TRP A 8 56.57 -7.36 59.27
N GLN A 9 57.42 -8.26 58.78
CA GLN A 9 57.56 -8.68 57.38
C GLN A 9 56.32 -9.36 56.84
N LYS A 10 55.65 -10.18 57.65
CA LYS A 10 54.38 -10.81 57.26
C LYS A 10 53.25 -9.78 57.17
N LYS A 11 53.19 -8.78 58.04
CA LYS A 11 52.19 -7.69 57.96
C LYS A 11 52.39 -6.83 56.72
N LEU A 12 53.68 -6.54 56.36
CA LEU A 12 54.00 -5.82 55.12
C LEU A 12 53.66 -6.62 53.87
N PHE A 13 53.89 -7.95 53.85
CA PHE A 13 53.60 -8.83 52.77
C PHE A 13 52.06 -8.93 52.51
N PHE A 14 51.29 -9.07 53.60
CA PHE A 14 49.80 -9.09 53.46
C PHE A 14 49.23 -7.72 53.09
N GLY A 15 49.83 -6.62 53.53
CA GLY A 15 49.45 -5.27 53.12
C GLY A 15 49.72 -5.01 51.62
N LEU A 16 50.91 -5.42 51.13
CA LEU A 16 51.23 -5.34 49.69
C LEU A 16 50.36 -6.25 48.85
N LEU A 17 50.11 -7.48 49.31
CA LEU A 17 49.17 -8.42 48.55
C LEU A 17 47.75 -7.88 48.51
N GLY A 18 47.20 -7.32 49.58
CA GLY A 18 45.92 -6.65 49.65
C GLY A 18 45.82 -5.45 48.72
N GLY A 19 46.93 -4.62 48.69
CA GLY A 19 47.00 -3.49 47.76
C GLY A 19 46.97 -3.90 46.26
N VAL A 20 47.72 -4.95 45.93
CA VAL A 20 47.73 -5.49 44.55
C VAL A 20 46.36 -6.06 44.17
N ILE A 21 45.72 -6.79 45.08
CA ILE A 21 44.38 -7.33 44.85
C ILE A 21 43.36 -6.18 44.63
N LEU A 22 43.44 -5.12 45.42
CA LEU A 22 42.55 -3.95 45.30
C LEU A 22 42.75 -3.20 43.98
N VAL A 23 44.00 -3.04 43.53
CA VAL A 23 44.35 -2.45 42.24
C VAL A 23 43.87 -3.32 41.09
N VAL A 24 44.02 -4.64 41.16
CA VAL A 24 43.49 -5.59 40.14
C VAL A 24 41.96 -5.55 40.08
N LEU A 25 41.28 -5.49 41.23
CA LEU A 25 39.84 -5.36 41.30
C LEU A 25 39.36 -4.02 40.73
N LEU A 26 40.07 -2.93 40.97
CA LEU A 26 39.80 -1.62 40.39
C LEU A 26 40.01 -1.63 38.86
N ILE A 27 41.10 -2.23 38.38
CA ILE A 27 41.34 -2.36 36.93
C ILE A 27 40.27 -3.22 36.28
N VAL A 28 39.88 -4.33 36.90
CA VAL A 28 38.78 -5.18 36.38
C VAL A 28 37.42 -4.46 36.42
N ALA A 29 37.17 -3.68 37.48
CA ALA A 29 35.97 -2.85 37.56
C ALA A 29 35.98 -1.77 36.48
N VAL A 30 37.07 -1.01 36.31
CA VAL A 30 37.21 0.01 35.27
C VAL A 30 37.10 -0.62 33.86
N ALA A 31 37.71 -1.79 33.64
CA ALA A 31 37.62 -2.52 32.38
C ALA A 31 36.20 -3.02 32.10
N LYS A 32 35.46 -3.46 33.11
CA LYS A 32 34.04 -3.86 32.95
C LYS A 32 33.07 -2.68 32.82
N PHE A 33 33.32 -1.57 33.55
CA PHE A 33 32.52 -0.36 33.44
C PHE A 33 32.90 0.53 32.25
N GLY A 34 34.07 0.35 31.66
CA GLY A 34 34.60 1.12 30.54
C GLY A 34 34.32 0.49 29.15
N GLN A 35 33.80 -0.73 29.08
CA GLN A 35 33.39 -1.29 27.80
C GLN A 35 32.10 -0.60 27.36
N LYS A 36 32.21 0.43 26.51
CA LYS A 36 31.06 0.89 25.73
C LYS A 36 30.52 -0.34 24.98
N LYS A 37 29.28 -0.73 25.31
CA LYS A 37 28.59 -1.80 24.61
C LYS A 37 28.53 -1.38 23.14
N GLU A 38 29.02 -2.22 22.25
CA GLU A 38 28.91 -1.97 20.81
C GLU A 38 27.43 -1.73 20.46
N PRO A 39 27.12 -0.70 19.67
CA PRO A 39 25.75 -0.40 19.30
C PRO A 39 25.13 -1.57 18.51
N ILE A 40 23.87 -1.85 18.77
CA ILE A 40 23.08 -2.81 18.02
C ILE A 40 22.83 -2.24 16.63
N THR A 41 23.15 -2.99 15.57
CA THR A 41 22.80 -2.58 14.20
C THR A 41 21.57 -3.33 13.76
N ILE A 42 20.51 -2.59 13.36
CA ILE A 42 19.34 -3.12 12.70
C ILE A 42 19.39 -2.83 11.19
N THR A 43 18.97 -3.78 10.38
CA THR A 43 18.90 -3.62 8.92
C THR A 43 17.45 -3.33 8.51
N TYR A 44 17.25 -2.23 7.78
CA TYR A 44 15.95 -1.82 7.26
C TYR A 44 15.94 -1.85 5.72
N TRP A 45 15.11 -2.72 5.13
CA TRP A 45 14.84 -2.76 3.70
C TRP A 45 13.63 -1.89 3.37
N GLY A 46 13.89 -0.75 2.72
CA GLY A 46 12.86 0.17 2.26
C GLY A 46 12.68 0.15 0.75
N LEU A 47 11.51 0.59 0.33
CA LEU A 47 11.12 0.87 -1.05
C LEU A 47 10.77 2.35 -1.15
N TRP A 48 10.70 2.92 -2.33
CA TRP A 48 10.14 4.23 -2.66
C TRP A 48 10.89 5.45 -2.11
N GLU A 49 11.21 5.51 -0.81
CA GLU A 49 11.92 6.65 -0.25
C GLU A 49 13.42 6.54 -0.53
N PRO A 50 13.99 7.50 -1.27
CA PRO A 50 15.43 7.57 -1.48
C PRO A 50 16.15 7.89 -0.17
N GLU A 51 17.47 7.63 -0.15
CA GLU A 51 18.29 7.83 1.06
C GLU A 51 18.22 9.27 1.60
N GLU A 52 18.03 10.26 0.74
CA GLU A 52 17.91 11.67 1.11
C GLU A 52 16.72 11.93 2.05
N VAL A 53 15.66 11.14 1.94
CA VAL A 53 14.46 11.25 2.80
C VAL A 53 14.69 10.54 4.13
N ILE A 54 15.39 9.40 4.13
CA ILE A 54 15.52 8.54 5.32
C ILE A 54 16.76 8.91 6.17
N LYS A 55 17.88 9.30 5.56
CA LYS A 55 19.13 9.62 6.30
C LYS A 55 18.97 10.67 7.42
N PRO A 56 18.23 11.77 7.23
CA PRO A 56 18.02 12.74 8.32
C PRO A 56 17.31 12.14 9.53
N LEU A 57 16.36 11.22 9.29
CA LEU A 57 15.63 10.53 10.35
C LEU A 57 16.50 9.50 11.08
N ILE A 58 17.39 8.80 10.36
CA ILE A 58 18.37 7.90 10.95
C ILE A 58 19.31 8.68 11.89
N ALA A 59 19.85 9.81 11.43
CA ALA A 59 20.75 10.64 12.24
C ALA A 59 20.07 11.14 13.52
N GLU A 60 18.80 11.53 13.44
CA GLU A 60 18.01 11.97 14.58
C GLU A 60 17.73 10.81 15.55
N PHE A 61 17.28 9.67 15.02
CA PHE A 61 17.03 8.47 15.80
C PHE A 61 18.28 8.00 16.56
N GLU A 62 19.42 7.93 15.89
CA GLU A 62 20.69 7.51 16.48
C GLU A 62 21.22 8.51 17.53
N THR A 63 20.78 9.77 17.47
CA THR A 63 21.10 10.77 18.52
C THR A 63 20.33 10.50 19.81
N VAL A 64 19.07 10.08 19.68
CA VAL A 64 18.17 9.76 20.81
C VAL A 64 18.42 8.34 21.32
N HIS A 65 18.84 7.42 20.44
CA HIS A 65 19.14 6.02 20.73
C HIS A 65 20.60 5.70 20.35
N PRO A 66 21.61 6.18 21.11
CA PRO A 66 23.03 6.05 20.73
C PRO A 66 23.55 4.61 20.75
N ASP A 67 22.79 3.69 21.33
CA ASP A 67 23.04 2.26 21.39
C ASP A 67 22.44 1.49 20.21
N ILE A 68 21.73 2.16 19.29
CA ILE A 68 21.14 1.55 18.09
C ILE A 68 21.66 2.26 16.85
N LYS A 69 22.07 1.48 15.85
CA LYS A 69 22.43 1.93 14.50
C LYS A 69 21.44 1.38 13.48
N VAL A 70 21.11 2.19 12.47
CA VAL A 70 20.19 1.80 11.39
C VAL A 70 20.93 1.70 10.07
N ASN A 71 21.00 0.51 9.52
CA ASN A 71 21.52 0.25 8.18
C ASN A 71 20.34 0.23 7.19
N TYR A 72 20.07 1.35 6.54
CA TYR A 72 19.03 1.45 5.51
C TYR A 72 19.55 0.90 4.18
N VAL A 73 18.78 -0.01 3.58
CA VAL A 73 19.08 -0.61 2.29
C VAL A 73 17.90 -0.40 1.35
N PHE A 74 18.04 0.56 0.45
CA PHE A 74 17.06 0.81 -0.60
C PHE A 74 16.96 -0.38 -1.53
N GLN A 75 15.73 -0.89 -1.73
CA GLN A 75 15.45 -2.08 -2.54
C GLN A 75 14.80 -1.72 -3.87
N SER A 76 15.20 -2.44 -4.93
CA SER A 76 14.44 -2.44 -6.19
C SER A 76 13.12 -3.18 -5.99
N GLN A 77 12.03 -2.64 -6.52
CA GLN A 77 10.71 -3.28 -6.52
C GLN A 77 10.67 -4.59 -7.33
N ARG A 78 11.54 -4.70 -8.34
CA ARG A 78 11.62 -5.90 -9.18
C ARG A 78 11.98 -7.11 -8.32
N GLU A 79 11.13 -8.12 -8.33
CA GLU A 79 11.29 -9.37 -7.57
C GLU A 79 11.51 -9.17 -6.05
N TYR A 80 11.06 -8.01 -5.51
CA TYR A 80 11.28 -7.68 -4.11
C TYR A 80 10.62 -8.69 -3.17
N ARG A 81 9.37 -9.05 -3.44
CA ARG A 81 8.61 -9.98 -2.59
C ARG A 81 9.33 -11.34 -2.47
N GLU A 82 9.81 -11.91 -3.59
CA GLU A 82 10.51 -13.18 -3.61
C GLU A 82 11.85 -13.09 -2.88
N ARG A 83 12.64 -12.02 -3.13
CA ARG A 83 13.91 -11.81 -2.42
C ARG A 83 13.70 -11.70 -0.91
N LEU A 84 12.71 -10.90 -0.50
CA LEU A 84 12.37 -10.71 0.92
C LEU A 84 11.96 -12.05 1.55
N GLN A 85 11.04 -12.77 0.95
CA GLN A 85 10.55 -14.05 1.45
C GLN A 85 11.68 -15.08 1.58
N ASN A 86 12.56 -15.17 0.58
CA ASN A 86 13.72 -16.07 0.59
C ASN A 86 14.71 -15.68 1.69
N ALA A 87 15.02 -14.39 1.86
CA ALA A 87 15.92 -13.90 2.88
C ALA A 87 15.38 -14.17 4.30
N LEU A 88 14.09 -13.87 4.54
CA LEU A 88 13.43 -14.10 5.82
C LEU A 88 13.35 -15.60 6.15
N SER A 89 12.98 -16.46 5.19
CA SER A 89 12.89 -17.91 5.40
C SER A 89 14.22 -18.52 5.81
N GLN A 90 15.33 -18.02 5.25
CA GLN A 90 16.69 -18.45 5.56
C GLN A 90 17.27 -17.81 6.84
N GLY A 91 16.54 -16.94 7.53
CA GLY A 91 17.03 -16.21 8.71
C GLY A 91 18.13 -15.19 8.40
N ARG A 92 18.26 -14.77 7.15
CA ARG A 92 19.22 -13.76 6.64
C ARG A 92 18.51 -12.50 6.12
N GLY A 93 17.24 -12.34 6.45
CA GLY A 93 16.44 -11.19 6.09
C GLY A 93 16.76 -9.95 6.96
N PRO A 94 16.22 -8.79 6.57
CA PRO A 94 16.32 -7.57 7.38
C PRO A 94 15.54 -7.69 8.70
N ASP A 95 15.85 -6.81 9.65
CA ASP A 95 15.10 -6.66 10.89
C ASP A 95 13.76 -5.95 10.64
N VAL A 96 13.78 -4.90 9.80
CA VAL A 96 12.60 -4.13 9.37
C VAL A 96 12.49 -4.18 7.86
N PHE A 97 11.28 -4.35 7.36
CA PHE A 97 11.01 -4.44 5.93
C PHE A 97 9.62 -3.94 5.55
N ARG A 98 9.48 -3.49 4.31
CA ARG A 98 8.23 -2.98 3.77
C ARG A 98 7.41 -4.07 3.11
N ILE A 99 6.09 -4.09 3.38
CA ILE A 99 5.12 -4.97 2.73
C ILE A 99 3.92 -4.16 2.24
N HIS A 100 3.28 -4.63 1.17
CA HIS A 100 2.01 -4.08 0.73
C HIS A 100 0.87 -4.50 1.67
N ASN A 101 -0.18 -3.68 1.83
CA ASN A 101 -1.29 -3.96 2.74
C ASN A 101 -1.98 -5.32 2.49
N THR A 102 -1.95 -5.82 1.27
CA THR A 102 -2.51 -7.13 0.90
C THR A 102 -1.56 -8.31 1.11
N TRP A 103 -0.31 -8.10 1.56
CA TRP A 103 0.69 -9.16 1.66
C TRP A 103 0.68 -9.93 2.98
N LEU A 104 -0.12 -9.51 3.96
CA LEU A 104 -0.18 -10.19 5.26
C LEU A 104 -0.34 -11.73 5.15
N PRO A 105 -1.21 -12.29 4.27
CA PRO A 105 -1.35 -13.74 4.15
C PRO A 105 -0.06 -14.46 3.74
N MET A 106 0.80 -13.82 2.96
CA MET A 106 2.07 -14.38 2.50
C MET A 106 3.19 -14.28 3.54
N PHE A 107 3.12 -13.29 4.46
CA PHE A 107 4.17 -13.00 5.42
C PHE A 107 3.79 -13.23 6.89
N LYS A 108 2.58 -13.70 7.18
CA LYS A 108 2.06 -13.86 8.55
C LYS A 108 2.95 -14.68 9.50
N SER A 109 3.74 -15.63 8.95
CA SER A 109 4.68 -16.46 9.73
C SER A 109 6.01 -15.77 10.01
N GLU A 110 6.35 -14.75 9.22
CA GLU A 110 7.63 -14.05 9.28
C GLU A 110 7.58 -12.75 10.10
N LEU A 111 6.37 -12.28 10.43
CA LEU A 111 6.14 -11.01 11.11
C LEU A 111 6.10 -11.17 12.64
N SER A 112 6.68 -10.21 13.33
CA SER A 112 6.54 -10.00 14.77
C SER A 112 5.33 -9.11 15.04
N PRO A 113 4.52 -9.37 16.10
CA PRO A 113 3.42 -8.49 16.46
C PRO A 113 3.87 -7.07 16.83
N VAL A 114 3.04 -6.09 16.47
CA VAL A 114 3.21 -4.70 16.87
C VAL A 114 3.04 -4.57 18.38
N PRO A 115 4.01 -3.99 19.12
CA PRO A 115 3.94 -3.89 20.57
C PRO A 115 3.11 -2.71 21.10
N PHE A 116 2.50 -1.90 20.20
CA PHE A 116 1.77 -0.68 20.58
C PHE A 116 0.31 -1.02 20.87
N THR A 117 -0.23 -0.47 21.95
CA THR A 117 -1.63 -0.68 22.38
C THR A 117 -2.62 0.30 21.72
N GLU A 118 -2.13 1.40 21.15
CA GLU A 118 -2.96 2.53 20.66
C GLU A 118 -3.23 2.46 19.14
N PHE A 119 -2.99 1.31 18.50
CA PHE A 119 -3.02 1.16 17.04
C PHE A 119 -4.36 1.61 16.42
N GLU A 120 -5.49 1.16 16.96
CA GLU A 120 -6.83 1.47 16.43
C GLU A 120 -7.22 2.96 16.58
N SER A 121 -6.66 3.66 17.54
CA SER A 121 -6.91 5.11 17.72
C SER A 121 -6.06 5.99 16.81
N ILE A 122 -5.01 5.43 16.24
CA ILE A 122 -4.04 6.15 15.40
C ILE A 122 -4.36 5.99 13.91
N TYR A 123 -4.72 4.77 13.49
CA TYR A 123 -4.87 4.42 12.08
C TYR A 123 -6.34 4.24 11.67
N PRO A 124 -6.69 4.50 10.39
CA PRO A 124 -8.04 4.29 9.90
C PRO A 124 -8.44 2.80 9.94
N PRO A 125 -9.77 2.51 9.98
CA PRO A 125 -10.27 1.14 10.13
C PRO A 125 -9.72 0.14 9.10
N VAL A 126 -9.48 0.57 7.86
CA VAL A 126 -8.91 -0.28 6.81
C VAL A 126 -7.54 -0.82 7.20
N VAL A 127 -6.69 -0.02 7.86
CA VAL A 127 -5.36 -0.44 8.31
C VAL A 127 -5.46 -1.52 9.38
N SER A 128 -6.39 -1.33 10.33
CA SER A 128 -6.66 -2.34 11.36
C SER A 128 -7.18 -3.65 10.75
N TYR A 129 -8.01 -3.56 9.73
CA TYR A 129 -8.52 -4.73 9.01
C TYR A 129 -7.41 -5.48 8.27
N ASP A 130 -6.57 -4.75 7.53
CA ASP A 130 -5.55 -5.33 6.65
C ASP A 130 -4.43 -6.05 7.41
N PHE A 131 -4.02 -5.50 8.57
CA PHE A 131 -2.88 -6.02 9.32
C PHE A 131 -3.24 -6.81 10.58
N ARG A 132 -4.49 -7.09 10.81
CA ARG A 132 -4.93 -7.87 11.98
C ARG A 132 -4.71 -9.37 11.77
N LEU A 133 -4.04 -10.01 12.72
CA LEU A 133 -3.89 -11.47 12.82
C LEU A 133 -4.26 -11.92 14.25
N GLY A 134 -5.44 -12.47 14.38
CA GLY A 134 -6.01 -12.76 15.71
C GLY A 134 -6.25 -11.47 16.51
N SER A 135 -5.62 -11.34 17.67
CA SER A 135 -5.68 -10.15 18.53
C SER A 135 -4.54 -9.14 18.24
N ASN A 136 -3.60 -9.46 17.36
CA ASN A 136 -2.41 -8.65 17.12
C ASN A 136 -2.47 -7.90 15.80
N TYR A 137 -1.78 -6.77 15.72
CA TYR A 137 -1.44 -6.08 14.49
C TYR A 137 -0.02 -6.46 14.08
N MET A 138 0.25 -6.57 12.76
CA MET A 138 1.48 -7.20 12.27
C MET A 138 2.39 -6.24 11.49
N ALA A 139 1.91 -5.06 11.15
CA ALA A 139 2.69 -4.04 10.46
C ALA A 139 2.16 -2.63 10.76
N VAL A 140 2.99 -1.61 10.55
CA VAL A 140 2.71 -0.19 10.81
C VAL A 140 2.89 0.59 9.52
N PRO A 141 1.84 1.23 8.97
CA PRO A 141 1.98 2.03 7.76
C PRO A 141 2.72 3.34 8.04
N LEU A 142 3.62 3.72 7.13
CA LEU A 142 4.26 5.04 7.11
C LEU A 142 3.66 5.95 6.02
N MET A 143 2.86 5.36 5.15
CA MET A 143 2.16 6.04 4.07
C MET A 143 0.76 5.47 3.91
N TYR A 144 -0.10 6.25 3.28
CA TYR A 144 -1.42 5.84 2.84
C TYR A 144 -1.63 6.29 1.39
N ASP A 145 -2.34 5.53 0.61
CA ASP A 145 -2.85 5.96 -0.68
C ASP A 145 -4.19 5.27 -1.00
N GLY A 146 -4.83 5.71 -2.04
CA GLY A 146 -6.10 5.17 -2.49
C GLY A 146 -6.45 5.62 -3.90
N LEU A 147 -7.42 4.96 -4.50
CA LEU A 147 -7.88 5.29 -5.84
C LEU A 147 -8.66 6.61 -5.82
N ALA A 148 -8.44 7.43 -6.85
CA ALA A 148 -9.15 8.68 -7.09
C ALA A 148 -9.48 8.83 -8.58
N LEU A 149 -10.44 9.71 -8.90
CA LEU A 149 -10.79 10.08 -10.27
C LEU A 149 -9.96 11.28 -10.71
N TYR A 150 -9.21 11.13 -11.79
CA TYR A 150 -8.48 12.20 -12.46
C TYR A 150 -9.27 12.68 -13.66
N THR A 151 -9.38 13.99 -13.85
CA THR A 151 -10.06 14.60 -14.99
C THR A 151 -9.13 15.53 -15.75
N ASN A 152 -9.15 15.48 -17.07
CA ASN A 152 -8.46 16.42 -17.93
C ASN A 152 -9.28 17.70 -18.03
N ASP A 153 -8.80 18.78 -17.40
CA ASP A 153 -9.54 20.04 -17.28
C ASP A 153 -9.89 20.63 -18.65
N GLU A 154 -8.97 20.56 -19.63
CA GLU A 154 -9.21 21.13 -20.97
C GLU A 154 -10.33 20.37 -21.73
N LEU A 155 -10.37 19.03 -21.61
CA LEU A 155 -11.43 18.24 -22.25
C LEU A 155 -12.80 18.46 -21.58
N PHE A 156 -12.81 18.63 -20.26
CA PHE A 156 -14.04 18.95 -19.53
C PHE A 156 -14.57 20.34 -19.87
N ASP A 157 -13.69 21.35 -19.92
CA ASP A 157 -14.04 22.72 -20.29
C ASP A 157 -14.56 22.80 -21.73
N GLN A 158 -13.88 22.15 -22.68
CA GLN A 158 -14.32 22.09 -24.09
C GLN A 158 -15.67 21.41 -24.27
N GLY A 159 -15.90 20.33 -23.51
CA GLY A 159 -17.16 19.60 -23.52
C GLY A 159 -18.27 20.24 -22.68
N GLY A 160 -17.97 21.27 -21.90
CA GLY A 160 -18.93 21.91 -20.97
C GLY A 160 -19.47 20.91 -19.94
N LYS A 161 -18.62 20.03 -19.43
CA LYS A 161 -19.01 18.95 -18.49
C LYS A 161 -18.69 19.29 -17.04
N THR A 162 -19.53 18.78 -16.16
CA THR A 162 -19.28 18.77 -14.71
C THR A 162 -18.64 17.44 -14.30
N ILE A 163 -17.93 17.47 -13.18
CA ILE A 163 -17.27 16.27 -12.64
C ILE A 163 -18.33 15.26 -12.19
N PRO A 164 -18.28 14.01 -12.68
CA PRO A 164 -19.26 12.99 -12.32
C PRO A 164 -19.08 12.53 -10.87
N THR A 165 -20.17 12.41 -10.15
CA THR A 165 -20.21 11.93 -8.75
C THR A 165 -20.80 10.53 -8.64
N SER A 166 -21.44 10.04 -9.71
CA SER A 166 -21.99 8.70 -9.82
C SER A 166 -21.41 7.97 -11.03
N TRP A 167 -21.47 6.62 -10.99
CA TRP A 167 -21.03 5.80 -12.11
C TRP A 167 -21.89 5.99 -13.37
N GLU A 168 -23.17 6.33 -13.21
CA GLU A 168 -24.06 6.64 -14.34
C GLU A 168 -23.63 7.93 -15.03
N GLU A 169 -23.39 9.00 -14.27
CA GLU A 169 -22.87 10.26 -14.79
C GLU A 169 -21.53 10.07 -15.48
N LEU A 170 -20.61 9.27 -14.87
CA LEU A 170 -19.32 8.97 -15.45
C LEU A 170 -19.44 8.31 -16.81
N ARG A 171 -20.29 7.28 -16.96
CA ARG A 171 -20.50 6.61 -18.24
C ARG A 171 -21.06 7.58 -19.30
N LYS A 172 -22.07 8.36 -18.92
CA LYS A 172 -22.66 9.38 -19.81
C LYS A 172 -21.60 10.38 -20.27
N THR A 173 -20.83 10.94 -19.33
CA THR A 173 -19.74 11.88 -19.62
C THR A 173 -18.66 11.24 -20.49
N ALA A 174 -18.32 9.97 -20.26
CA ALA A 174 -17.35 9.25 -21.07
C ALA A 174 -17.77 9.14 -22.54
N VAL A 175 -19.02 8.79 -22.79
CA VAL A 175 -19.56 8.73 -24.17
C VAL A 175 -19.56 10.12 -24.81
N GLU A 176 -19.97 11.15 -24.08
CA GLU A 176 -20.10 12.52 -24.59
C GLU A 176 -18.74 13.23 -24.84
N LEU A 177 -17.68 12.84 -24.12
CA LEU A 177 -16.32 13.38 -24.31
C LEU A 177 -15.45 12.54 -25.25
N SER A 178 -15.91 11.37 -25.67
CA SER A 178 -15.16 10.54 -26.63
C SER A 178 -15.31 11.09 -28.05
N VAL A 179 -14.19 11.06 -28.78
CA VAL A 179 -14.12 11.48 -30.19
C VAL A 179 -13.44 10.39 -31.01
N CYS A 180 -14.11 9.94 -32.05
CA CYS A 180 -13.59 8.94 -32.98
C CYS A 180 -13.43 9.47 -34.40
N ASP A 181 -12.64 8.76 -35.20
CA ASP A 181 -12.45 9.07 -36.63
C ASP A 181 -13.66 8.55 -37.41
N SER A 182 -14.79 9.26 -37.25
CA SER A 182 -16.09 9.01 -37.89
C SER A 182 -16.67 10.32 -38.39
N VAL A 183 -17.70 10.25 -39.26
CA VAL A 183 -18.30 11.44 -39.91
C VAL A 183 -18.89 12.43 -38.91
N ASP A 184 -19.48 11.93 -37.81
CA ASP A 184 -20.09 12.77 -36.76
C ASP A 184 -19.32 12.80 -35.47
N GLY A 185 -18.09 12.21 -35.47
CA GLY A 185 -17.19 12.15 -34.31
C GLY A 185 -17.61 11.14 -33.23
N ARG A 186 -18.75 10.46 -33.38
CA ARG A 186 -19.22 9.46 -32.43
C ARG A 186 -18.43 8.16 -32.57
N CYS A 187 -18.26 7.47 -31.47
CA CYS A 187 -17.55 6.20 -31.44
C CYS A 187 -18.51 5.04 -31.68
N THR A 188 -18.22 4.26 -32.70
CA THR A 188 -18.90 2.99 -33.00
C THR A 188 -17.88 1.87 -33.15
N ARG A 189 -18.33 0.64 -33.24
CA ARG A 189 -17.44 -0.51 -33.32
C ARG A 189 -16.54 -0.46 -34.55
N GLY A 190 -15.25 -0.44 -34.32
CA GLY A 190 -14.21 -0.44 -35.36
C GLY A 190 -13.72 0.94 -35.76
N ASP A 191 -14.31 2.02 -35.24
CA ASP A 191 -13.76 3.37 -35.39
C ASP A 191 -12.47 3.54 -34.62
N LYS A 192 -11.58 4.39 -35.12
CA LYS A 192 -10.36 4.75 -34.41
C LYS A 192 -10.67 5.79 -33.35
N ILE A 193 -10.41 5.48 -32.08
CA ILE A 193 -10.56 6.41 -30.96
C ILE A 193 -9.44 7.45 -31.01
N LEU A 194 -9.79 8.73 -31.12
CA LEU A 194 -8.88 9.87 -31.12
C LEU A 194 -8.73 10.48 -29.71
N ILE A 195 -9.86 10.63 -29.01
CA ILE A 195 -9.97 11.04 -27.61
C ILE A 195 -10.90 10.03 -26.93
N SER A 196 -10.46 9.51 -25.80
CA SER A 196 -11.27 8.62 -24.99
C SER A 196 -11.88 9.39 -23.82
N GLY A 197 -13.15 9.13 -23.53
CA GLY A 197 -13.83 9.74 -22.39
C GLY A 197 -13.45 9.09 -21.06
N ALA A 198 -13.23 7.77 -21.04
CA ALA A 198 -12.78 7.06 -19.82
C ALA A 198 -12.01 5.78 -20.16
N ALA A 199 -10.96 5.51 -19.44
CA ALA A 199 -10.19 4.26 -19.55
C ALA A 199 -10.82 3.17 -18.68
N MET A 200 -11.75 2.43 -19.26
CA MET A 200 -12.45 1.30 -18.64
C MET A 200 -12.83 0.25 -19.69
N GLY A 201 -12.98 -1.00 -19.28
CA GLY A 201 -13.53 -2.05 -20.11
C GLY A 201 -12.58 -3.14 -20.54
N THR A 202 -11.27 -2.94 -20.39
CA THR A 202 -10.21 -3.93 -20.70
C THR A 202 -9.30 -4.17 -19.49
N ALA A 203 -8.57 -5.30 -19.49
CA ALA A 203 -7.57 -5.60 -18.47
C ALA A 203 -6.14 -5.40 -18.97
N ASP A 204 -5.93 -5.20 -20.27
CA ASP A 204 -4.60 -5.22 -20.86
C ASP A 204 -3.91 -3.85 -20.79
N ASN A 205 -4.66 -2.75 -20.92
CA ASN A 205 -4.14 -1.40 -21.07
C ASN A 205 -4.81 -0.35 -20.16
N VAL A 206 -5.66 -0.75 -19.24
CA VAL A 206 -6.15 0.09 -18.13
C VAL A 206 -5.27 -0.18 -16.90
N ASP A 207 -4.39 0.74 -16.55
CA ASP A 207 -3.32 0.50 -15.56
C ASP A 207 -3.82 0.11 -14.16
N HIS A 208 -4.98 0.58 -13.71
CA HIS A 208 -5.56 0.31 -12.39
C HIS A 208 -6.92 -0.41 -12.49
N TRP A 209 -7.11 -1.22 -13.52
CA TRP A 209 -8.38 -1.92 -13.74
C TRP A 209 -8.82 -2.80 -12.56
N GLN A 210 -7.84 -3.38 -11.83
CA GLN A 210 -8.10 -4.19 -10.65
C GLN A 210 -8.82 -3.39 -9.57
N ASP A 211 -8.26 -2.24 -9.25
CA ASP A 211 -8.75 -1.34 -8.21
C ASP A 211 -10.11 -0.76 -8.59
N VAL A 212 -10.29 -0.39 -9.88
CA VAL A 212 -11.55 0.11 -10.43
C VAL A 212 -12.65 -0.95 -10.38
N LEU A 213 -12.37 -2.16 -10.86
CA LEU A 213 -13.35 -3.24 -10.80
C LEU A 213 -13.65 -3.66 -9.35
N GLY A 214 -12.60 -3.70 -8.51
CA GLY A 214 -12.72 -4.02 -7.08
C GLY A 214 -13.67 -3.07 -6.35
N ILE A 215 -13.53 -1.76 -6.57
CA ILE A 215 -14.40 -0.77 -5.93
C ILE A 215 -15.83 -0.80 -6.48
N ILE A 216 -16.03 -0.96 -7.79
CA ILE A 216 -17.36 -1.12 -8.39
C ILE A 216 -18.09 -2.33 -7.77
N MET A 217 -17.39 -3.46 -7.65
CA MET A 217 -17.94 -4.67 -7.03
C MET A 217 -18.28 -4.45 -5.55
N MET A 218 -17.39 -3.80 -4.77
CA MET A 218 -17.66 -3.54 -3.36
C MET A 218 -18.83 -2.59 -3.15
N GLN A 219 -18.96 -1.54 -3.95
CA GLN A 219 -20.11 -0.64 -3.90
C GLN A 219 -21.42 -1.34 -4.28
N ASN A 220 -21.36 -2.35 -5.16
CA ASN A 220 -22.51 -3.19 -5.52
C ASN A 220 -22.69 -4.40 -4.58
N ASN A 221 -22.10 -4.35 -3.38
CA ASN A 221 -22.21 -5.36 -2.34
C ASN A 221 -21.74 -6.78 -2.75
N VAL A 222 -20.83 -6.90 -3.72
CA VAL A 222 -20.24 -8.19 -4.11
C VAL A 222 -19.26 -8.65 -3.04
N ASN A 223 -19.41 -9.88 -2.58
CA ASN A 223 -18.37 -10.55 -1.80
C ASN A 223 -17.23 -10.95 -2.75
N LEU A 224 -16.12 -10.22 -2.73
CA LEU A 224 -14.97 -10.47 -3.60
C LEU A 224 -14.31 -11.84 -3.37
N SER A 225 -14.51 -12.46 -2.20
CA SER A 225 -14.04 -13.84 -1.94
C SER A 225 -14.91 -14.90 -2.60
N LEU A 226 -16.12 -14.52 -3.05
CA LEU A 226 -17.09 -15.37 -3.73
C LEU A 226 -17.82 -14.54 -4.80
N PRO A 227 -17.13 -14.04 -5.85
CA PRO A 227 -17.67 -13.09 -6.81
C PRO A 227 -18.60 -13.78 -7.82
N GLN A 228 -19.85 -14.05 -7.42
CA GLN A 228 -20.89 -14.69 -8.22
C GLN A 228 -22.27 -14.07 -7.93
N GLY A 229 -23.26 -14.42 -8.77
CA GLY A 229 -24.62 -13.89 -8.68
C GLY A 229 -24.78 -12.54 -9.36
N GLN A 230 -26.01 -12.03 -9.31
CA GLN A 230 -26.45 -10.88 -10.11
C GLN A 230 -25.55 -9.64 -9.92
N SER A 231 -25.22 -9.25 -8.69
CA SER A 231 -24.37 -8.07 -8.43
C SER A 231 -22.97 -8.21 -9.05
N ALA A 232 -22.38 -9.41 -9.04
CA ALA A 232 -21.06 -9.65 -9.66
C ALA A 232 -21.16 -9.59 -11.19
N GLU A 233 -22.22 -10.14 -11.76
CA GLU A 233 -22.51 -10.10 -13.20
C GLU A 233 -22.72 -8.66 -13.68
N GLU A 234 -23.54 -7.88 -12.98
CA GLU A 234 -23.80 -6.47 -13.28
C GLU A 234 -22.53 -5.62 -13.18
N SER A 235 -21.69 -5.85 -12.17
CA SER A 235 -20.43 -5.13 -12.00
C SER A 235 -19.45 -5.39 -13.14
N LEU A 236 -19.31 -6.65 -13.58
CA LEU A 236 -18.49 -7.00 -14.73
C LEU A 236 -19.07 -6.46 -16.04
N GLN A 237 -20.40 -6.51 -16.21
CA GLN A 237 -21.07 -5.93 -17.37
C GLN A 237 -20.88 -4.42 -17.43
N TYR A 238 -21.03 -3.73 -16.29
CA TYR A 238 -20.80 -2.28 -16.23
C TYR A 238 -19.34 -1.95 -16.56
N TYR A 239 -18.36 -2.68 -16.00
CA TYR A 239 -16.96 -2.44 -16.32
C TYR A 239 -16.64 -2.62 -17.81
N THR A 240 -17.20 -3.67 -18.45
CA THR A 240 -16.90 -4.03 -19.84
C THR A 240 -17.71 -3.26 -20.88
N ILE A 241 -18.77 -2.52 -20.47
CA ILE A 241 -19.66 -1.81 -21.40
C ILE A 241 -18.93 -0.71 -22.19
N PHE A 242 -17.91 -0.08 -21.59
CA PHE A 242 -17.09 0.98 -22.19
C PHE A 242 -16.33 0.49 -23.44
N ASN A 243 -15.96 -0.79 -23.46
CA ASN A 243 -15.39 -1.45 -24.63
C ASN A 243 -16.49 -2.01 -25.57
N ARG A 244 -17.46 -2.76 -25.02
CA ARG A 244 -18.36 -3.60 -25.80
C ARG A 244 -19.50 -2.84 -26.52
N ALA A 245 -20.02 -1.81 -25.87
CA ALA A 245 -21.21 -1.10 -26.35
C ALA A 245 -20.93 0.40 -26.59
N ASP A 246 -20.20 1.03 -25.67
CA ASP A 246 -19.94 2.46 -25.78
C ASP A 246 -18.76 2.77 -26.71
N HIS A 247 -17.88 1.79 -26.94
CA HIS A 247 -16.70 1.88 -27.82
C HIS A 247 -15.80 3.08 -27.53
N VAL A 248 -15.69 3.49 -26.25
CA VAL A 248 -14.90 4.63 -25.82
C VAL A 248 -13.48 4.23 -25.40
N TRP A 249 -13.25 2.93 -25.22
CA TRP A 249 -11.94 2.36 -24.88
C TRP A 249 -11.78 0.97 -25.48
N ASP A 250 -10.60 0.65 -26.01
CA ASP A 250 -10.27 -0.69 -26.51
C ASP A 250 -8.79 -1.04 -26.36
N SER A 251 -8.41 -2.27 -26.65
CA SER A 251 -7.04 -2.80 -26.53
C SER A 251 -6.05 -2.25 -27.58
N THR A 252 -6.50 -1.47 -28.56
CA THR A 252 -5.60 -0.83 -29.55
C THR A 252 -4.99 0.46 -29.03
N LEU A 253 -5.52 1.03 -27.97
CA LEU A 253 -5.01 2.23 -27.33
C LEU A 253 -3.74 1.94 -26.49
N PRO A 254 -2.86 2.95 -26.31
CA PRO A 254 -1.78 2.87 -25.32
C PRO A 254 -2.33 2.64 -23.91
N SER A 255 -1.43 2.47 -22.93
CA SER A 255 -1.83 2.40 -21.51
C SER A 255 -2.61 3.66 -21.10
N SER A 256 -3.54 3.48 -20.15
CA SER A 256 -4.39 4.58 -19.67
C SER A 256 -3.59 5.75 -19.12
N THR A 257 -2.49 5.49 -18.40
CA THR A 257 -1.57 6.54 -17.92
C THR A 257 -0.93 7.32 -19.08
N SER A 258 -0.45 6.60 -20.11
CA SER A 258 0.14 7.25 -21.29
C SER A 258 -0.88 8.08 -22.07
N MET A 259 -2.10 7.60 -22.23
CA MET A 259 -3.19 8.33 -22.89
C MET A 259 -3.58 9.58 -22.10
N PHE A 260 -3.64 9.49 -20.77
CA PHE A 260 -3.97 10.62 -19.91
C PHE A 260 -2.86 11.68 -19.97
N ALA A 261 -1.60 11.27 -19.80
CA ALA A 261 -0.47 12.17 -19.90
C ALA A 261 -0.35 12.83 -21.28
N ALA A 262 -0.74 12.14 -22.36
CA ALA A 262 -0.81 12.71 -23.71
C ALA A 262 -1.97 13.69 -23.92
N GLY A 263 -2.85 13.91 -22.92
CA GLY A 263 -4.03 14.78 -23.04
C GLY A 263 -5.15 14.22 -23.90
N LYS A 264 -5.17 12.90 -24.14
CA LYS A 264 -6.12 12.20 -25.02
C LYS A 264 -7.13 11.34 -24.26
N LEU A 265 -7.18 11.46 -22.95
CA LEU A 265 -8.11 10.75 -22.05
C LEU A 265 -8.76 11.77 -21.12
N ALA A 266 -10.10 11.78 -21.06
CA ALA A 266 -10.83 12.74 -20.24
C ALA A 266 -10.90 12.33 -18.77
N MET A 267 -11.12 11.03 -18.48
CA MET A 267 -11.26 10.49 -17.14
C MET A 267 -10.34 9.27 -16.93
N TYR A 268 -9.57 9.30 -15.84
CA TYR A 268 -8.59 8.30 -15.49
C TYR A 268 -8.68 7.97 -14.00
N PHE A 269 -8.56 6.72 -13.63
CA PHE A 269 -8.52 6.29 -12.23
C PHE A 269 -7.11 5.91 -11.83
N ALA A 270 -6.61 6.51 -10.74
CA ALA A 270 -5.27 6.23 -10.26
C ALA A 270 -5.07 6.55 -8.77
N PRO A 271 -4.07 5.95 -8.11
CA PRO A 271 -3.52 6.43 -6.84
C PRO A 271 -2.75 7.74 -7.02
N SER A 272 -2.49 8.44 -5.91
CA SER A 272 -1.86 9.77 -5.93
C SER A 272 -0.47 9.79 -6.57
N TRP A 273 0.33 8.74 -6.42
CA TRP A 273 1.70 8.67 -6.96
C TRP A 273 1.78 8.73 -8.49
N ARG A 274 0.67 8.47 -9.22
CA ARG A 274 0.62 8.64 -10.68
C ARG A 274 0.77 10.11 -11.12
N VAL A 275 0.51 11.06 -10.23
CA VAL A 275 0.76 12.48 -10.50
C VAL A 275 2.21 12.72 -10.90
N PHE A 276 3.16 12.04 -10.26
CA PHE A 276 4.58 12.21 -10.57
C PHE A 276 4.90 11.82 -12.01
N GLU A 277 4.45 10.64 -12.45
CA GLU A 277 4.65 10.15 -13.82
C GLU A 277 3.94 11.01 -14.86
N ILE A 278 2.72 11.45 -14.57
CA ILE A 278 1.95 12.34 -15.46
C ILE A 278 2.67 13.68 -15.62
N LYS A 279 3.13 14.29 -14.52
CA LYS A 279 3.84 15.57 -14.54
C LYS A 279 5.22 15.47 -15.16
N GLU A 280 5.94 14.38 -14.98
CA GLU A 280 7.21 14.11 -15.65
C GLU A 280 7.02 13.98 -17.16
N THR A 281 5.98 13.26 -17.59
CA THR A 281 5.67 13.04 -19.02
C THR A 281 5.13 14.30 -19.69
N ASN A 282 4.23 15.02 -19.03
CA ASN A 282 3.61 16.24 -19.56
C ASN A 282 3.38 17.30 -18.46
N PRO A 283 4.41 18.13 -18.17
CA PRO A 283 4.32 19.17 -17.14
C PRO A 283 3.24 20.23 -17.41
N LYS A 284 2.75 20.33 -18.65
CA LYS A 284 1.76 21.33 -19.06
C LYS A 284 0.31 20.82 -18.98
N LEU A 285 0.11 19.52 -18.79
CA LEU A 285 -1.23 18.97 -18.70
C LEU A 285 -1.95 19.58 -17.48
N LYS A 286 -3.10 20.17 -17.73
CA LYS A 286 -4.01 20.66 -16.69
C LYS A 286 -4.98 19.53 -16.34
N PHE A 287 -4.95 19.11 -15.10
CA PHE A 287 -5.83 18.07 -14.60
C PHE A 287 -6.15 18.28 -13.12
N SER A 288 -7.29 17.79 -12.73
CA SER A 288 -7.78 17.80 -11.35
C SER A 288 -8.01 16.38 -10.85
N VAL A 289 -7.94 16.23 -9.53
CA VAL A 289 -8.21 14.94 -8.86
C VAL A 289 -9.46 15.08 -8.02
N HIS A 290 -10.30 14.05 -7.99
CA HIS A 290 -11.61 14.06 -7.34
C HIS A 290 -11.84 12.76 -6.59
N PRO A 291 -12.74 12.74 -5.58
CA PRO A 291 -13.20 11.49 -4.98
C PRO A 291 -13.82 10.55 -6.02
N LEU A 292 -13.84 9.26 -5.70
CA LEU A 292 -14.45 8.22 -6.56
C LEU A 292 -15.95 8.43 -6.70
N PRO A 293 -16.50 8.20 -7.90
CA PRO A 293 -17.93 8.09 -8.11
C PRO A 293 -18.53 7.00 -7.22
N GLN A 294 -19.79 7.20 -6.84
CA GLN A 294 -20.52 6.26 -5.99
C GLN A 294 -21.74 5.69 -6.72
N LEU A 295 -22.17 4.50 -6.33
CA LEU A 295 -23.55 4.08 -6.57
C LEU A 295 -24.50 4.92 -5.72
N PRO A 296 -25.78 5.05 -6.08
CA PRO A 296 -26.75 5.78 -5.27
C PRO A 296 -26.77 5.27 -3.84
N LEU A 297 -26.65 6.18 -2.87
CA LEU A 297 -26.62 5.88 -1.45
C LEU A 297 -27.96 6.24 -0.79
N ASP A 298 -28.53 5.34 -0.03
CA ASP A 298 -29.63 5.65 0.87
C ASP A 298 -29.10 6.19 2.22
N ILE A 299 -28.83 7.50 2.23
CA ILE A 299 -28.34 8.19 3.42
C ILE A 299 -29.33 8.05 4.60
N SER A 300 -30.64 7.90 4.32
CA SER A 300 -31.67 7.74 5.36
C SER A 300 -31.50 6.43 6.13
N ARG A 301 -30.90 5.41 5.50
CA ARG A 301 -30.53 4.12 6.11
C ARG A 301 -29.11 4.09 6.68
N GLY A 302 -28.39 5.23 6.64
CA GLY A 302 -27.04 5.34 7.14
C GLY A 302 -25.99 4.72 6.22
N GLU A 303 -26.31 4.51 4.95
CA GLU A 303 -25.33 4.05 3.95
C GLU A 303 -24.21 5.10 3.81
N LYS A 304 -22.98 4.61 3.68
CA LYS A 304 -21.78 5.44 3.56
C LYS A 304 -21.09 5.16 2.23
N PRO A 305 -20.40 6.17 1.67
CA PRO A 305 -19.54 5.93 0.52
C PRO A 305 -18.57 4.79 0.80
N THR A 306 -18.25 4.01 -0.23
CA THR A 306 -17.18 3.02 -0.16
C THR A 306 -16.08 3.44 -1.12
N THR A 307 -14.84 3.49 -0.62
CA THR A 307 -13.67 3.96 -1.35
C THR A 307 -12.55 2.92 -1.27
N TRP A 308 -11.48 3.10 -2.04
CA TRP A 308 -10.43 2.10 -2.20
C TRP A 308 -9.11 2.56 -1.59
N ALA A 309 -8.46 1.69 -0.82
CA ALA A 309 -7.14 1.89 -0.24
C ALA A 309 -6.10 0.93 -0.84
N THR A 310 -4.91 1.46 -1.09
CA THR A 310 -3.73 0.71 -1.51
C THR A 310 -2.49 1.41 -0.95
N TYR A 311 -1.70 0.74 -0.10
CA TYR A 311 -0.62 1.37 0.64
C TYR A 311 0.41 0.36 1.15
N TRP A 312 1.52 0.86 1.67
CA TRP A 312 2.64 0.06 2.16
C TRP A 312 2.86 0.29 3.66
N ALA A 313 3.39 -0.73 4.33
CA ALA A 313 3.62 -0.71 5.77
C ALA A 313 4.94 -1.42 6.14
N GLU A 314 5.50 -1.06 7.28
CA GLU A 314 6.69 -1.69 7.85
C GLU A 314 6.32 -2.84 8.77
N GLY A 315 6.90 -3.99 8.48
CA GLY A 315 6.90 -5.15 9.36
C GLY A 315 8.26 -5.35 10.02
N VAL A 316 8.25 -5.97 11.19
CA VAL A 316 9.47 -6.41 11.88
C VAL A 316 9.58 -7.92 11.77
N SER A 317 10.78 -8.40 11.44
CA SER A 317 11.06 -9.83 11.32
C SER A 317 10.90 -10.55 12.66
N LYS A 318 10.10 -11.61 12.68
CA LYS A 318 9.99 -12.51 13.85
C LYS A 318 11.32 -13.20 14.18
N LYS A 319 12.21 -13.34 13.19
CA LYS A 319 13.53 -13.97 13.34
C LYS A 319 14.63 -12.95 13.68
N SER A 320 14.32 -11.65 13.77
CA SER A 320 15.25 -10.63 14.20
C SER A 320 15.77 -10.92 15.62
N GLN A 321 17.08 -10.84 15.81
CA GLN A 321 17.69 -10.90 17.14
C GLN A 321 17.56 -9.57 17.90
N ASN A 322 17.13 -8.51 17.18
CA ASN A 322 17.04 -7.14 17.66
C ASN A 322 15.60 -6.61 17.58
N THR A 323 14.59 -7.46 17.79
CA THR A 323 13.17 -7.13 17.61
C THR A 323 12.74 -5.87 18.37
N THR A 324 13.22 -5.67 19.60
CA THR A 324 12.92 -4.46 20.39
C THR A 324 13.48 -3.21 19.72
N ALA A 325 14.75 -3.21 19.33
CA ALA A 325 15.36 -2.08 18.63
C ALA A 325 14.70 -1.79 17.28
N ALA A 326 14.30 -2.85 16.56
CA ALA A 326 13.57 -2.73 15.30
C ALA A 326 12.20 -2.04 15.50
N TRP A 327 11.47 -2.39 16.56
CA TRP A 327 10.20 -1.73 16.89
C TRP A 327 10.36 -0.30 17.40
N GLU A 328 11.44 0.03 18.13
CA GLU A 328 11.75 1.42 18.49
C GLU A 328 11.97 2.28 17.23
N TRP A 329 12.68 1.75 16.23
CA TRP A 329 12.84 2.42 14.95
C TRP A 329 11.50 2.62 14.21
N VAL A 330 10.67 1.60 14.08
CA VAL A 330 9.36 1.71 13.43
C VAL A 330 8.44 2.69 14.17
N LYS A 331 8.47 2.67 15.51
CA LYS A 331 7.72 3.61 16.36
C LYS A 331 8.18 5.05 16.14
N PHE A 332 9.49 5.27 16.06
CA PHE A 332 10.06 6.59 15.76
C PHE A 332 9.62 7.08 14.37
N LEU A 333 9.74 6.24 13.33
CA LEU A 333 9.33 6.60 11.97
C LEU A 333 7.84 6.94 11.88
N SER A 334 6.98 6.24 12.62
CA SER A 334 5.53 6.43 12.62
C SER A 334 5.04 7.56 13.54
N SER A 335 5.96 8.30 14.19
CA SER A 335 5.62 9.50 14.95
C SER A 335 5.15 10.63 14.03
N LYS A 336 4.38 11.59 14.58
CA LYS A 336 3.94 12.77 13.80
C LYS A 336 5.12 13.58 13.29
N GLU A 337 6.12 13.74 14.11
CA GLU A 337 7.33 14.51 13.82
C GLU A 337 8.09 13.89 12.65
N SER A 338 8.33 12.59 12.69
CA SER A 338 9.03 11.86 11.64
C SER A 338 8.23 11.86 10.32
N LEU A 339 6.93 11.57 10.37
CA LEU A 339 6.06 11.60 9.19
C LEU A 339 6.00 12.99 8.56
N THR A 340 5.93 14.06 9.37
CA THR A 340 5.96 15.43 8.88
C THR A 340 7.27 15.76 8.19
N LYS A 341 8.39 15.34 8.79
CA LYS A 341 9.73 15.53 8.22
C LYS A 341 9.92 14.75 6.92
N MET A 342 9.44 13.50 6.86
CA MET A 342 9.44 12.69 5.63
C MET A 342 8.66 13.39 4.51
N TYR A 343 7.43 13.85 4.81
CA TYR A 343 6.60 14.55 3.86
C TYR A 343 7.28 15.82 3.32
N GLN A 344 7.83 16.66 4.22
CA GLN A 344 8.50 17.90 3.86
C GLN A 344 9.76 17.66 3.03
N THR A 345 10.58 16.68 3.41
CA THR A 345 11.80 16.34 2.67
C THR A 345 11.46 15.80 1.28
N ALA A 346 10.49 14.90 1.18
CA ALA A 346 10.03 14.35 -0.09
C ALA A 346 9.40 15.43 -0.99
N SER A 347 8.62 16.36 -0.42
CA SER A 347 8.03 17.48 -1.17
C SER A 347 9.07 18.48 -1.72
N GLY A 348 10.30 18.45 -1.21
CA GLY A 348 11.42 19.23 -1.75
C GLY A 348 12.04 18.64 -3.03
N ILE A 349 11.77 17.37 -3.32
CA ILE A 349 12.33 16.63 -4.47
C ILE A 349 11.28 16.16 -5.49
N ARG A 350 10.00 16.19 -5.13
CA ARG A 350 8.86 15.83 -5.99
C ARG A 350 7.63 16.67 -5.62
N GLU A 351 6.52 16.53 -6.35
CA GLU A 351 5.32 17.37 -6.24
C GLU A 351 4.73 17.39 -4.79
N PHE A 352 4.77 16.26 -4.06
CA PHE A 352 4.31 16.13 -2.67
C PHE A 352 4.97 14.92 -1.99
N GLY A 353 4.92 14.87 -0.66
CA GLY A 353 5.37 13.73 0.14
C GLY A 353 4.31 12.61 0.24
N GLU A 354 4.63 11.55 1.00
CA GLU A 354 3.68 10.46 1.25
C GLU A 354 2.49 10.92 2.08
N ILE A 355 1.27 10.54 1.68
CA ILE A 355 0.05 10.86 2.44
C ILE A 355 0.14 10.21 3.83
N TYR A 356 -0.17 10.98 4.85
CA TYR A 356 -0.10 10.50 6.23
C TYR A 356 -1.10 9.37 6.49
N PRO A 357 -0.64 8.23 7.04
CA PRO A 357 -1.52 7.11 7.38
C PRO A 357 -2.31 7.36 8.67
N ARG A 358 -1.93 8.36 9.48
CA ARG A 358 -2.52 8.67 10.78
C ARG A 358 -3.76 9.54 10.65
N ILE A 359 -4.86 9.16 11.33
CA ILE A 359 -6.13 9.93 11.31
C ILE A 359 -5.95 11.35 11.86
N ASP A 360 -5.10 11.51 12.89
CA ASP A 360 -4.87 12.79 13.54
C ASP A 360 -3.95 13.76 12.77
N MET A 361 -3.49 13.36 11.56
CA MET A 361 -2.69 14.19 10.65
C MET A 361 -3.43 14.51 9.34
N GLN A 362 -4.51 13.80 8.99
CA GLN A 362 -5.19 13.90 7.70
C GLN A 362 -5.71 15.30 7.41
N ALA A 363 -6.20 16.01 8.44
CA ALA A 363 -6.75 17.37 8.28
C ALA A 363 -5.76 18.36 7.65
N SER A 364 -4.44 18.14 7.81
CA SER A 364 -3.41 19.02 7.23
C SER A 364 -3.28 18.89 5.71
N LEU A 365 -3.74 17.77 5.11
CA LEU A 365 -3.65 17.48 3.68
C LEU A 365 -5.01 17.56 2.97
N ILE A 366 -6.11 17.80 3.66
CA ILE A 366 -7.47 17.73 3.10
C ILE A 366 -7.70 18.70 1.93
N ASN A 367 -7.03 19.86 1.95
CA ASN A 367 -7.10 20.88 0.92
C ASN A 367 -5.88 20.87 -0.02
N ALA A 368 -4.97 19.92 0.12
CA ALA A 368 -3.80 19.84 -0.74
C ALA A 368 -4.20 19.38 -2.15
N PRO A 369 -3.67 20.00 -3.21
CA PRO A 369 -3.88 19.53 -4.57
C PRO A 369 -3.50 18.05 -4.71
N TYR A 370 -4.19 17.32 -5.57
CA TYR A 370 -3.98 15.91 -5.89
C TYR A 370 -4.20 14.91 -4.76
N VAL A 371 -3.75 15.18 -3.53
CA VAL A 371 -3.84 14.24 -2.39
C VAL A 371 -5.08 14.47 -1.51
N GLY A 372 -5.61 15.70 -1.45
CA GLY A 372 -6.79 16.02 -0.64
C GLY A 372 -8.00 15.14 -0.93
N PRO A 373 -8.35 14.86 -2.20
CA PRO A 373 -9.43 13.95 -2.55
C PRO A 373 -9.21 12.52 -2.03
N VAL A 374 -7.98 12.01 -2.05
CA VAL A 374 -7.64 10.70 -1.47
C VAL A 374 -7.83 10.73 0.05
N VAL A 375 -7.33 11.77 0.72
CA VAL A 375 -7.48 11.94 2.17
C VAL A 375 -8.95 12.02 2.59
N SER A 376 -9.80 12.70 1.82
CA SER A 376 -11.24 12.80 2.11
C SER A 376 -11.98 11.47 2.13
N GLN A 377 -11.41 10.44 1.51
CA GLN A 377 -11.99 9.12 1.32
C GLN A 377 -11.56 8.10 2.40
N VAL A 378 -10.53 8.40 3.19
CA VAL A 378 -9.86 7.45 4.10
C VAL A 378 -10.83 6.80 5.11
N ALA A 379 -11.78 7.56 5.64
CA ALA A 379 -12.70 7.07 6.69
C ALA A 379 -13.59 5.90 6.23
N ASN A 380 -13.87 5.81 4.93
CA ASN A 380 -14.74 4.79 4.33
C ASN A 380 -13.99 3.84 3.39
N ALA A 381 -12.67 3.87 3.47
CA ALA A 381 -11.83 3.06 2.60
C ALA A 381 -11.91 1.57 2.94
N ARG A 382 -11.82 0.77 1.89
CA ARG A 382 -11.73 -0.69 1.91
C ARG A 382 -10.55 -1.10 1.05
N SER A 383 -10.06 -2.30 1.27
CA SER A 383 -9.03 -2.94 0.47
C SER A 383 -9.37 -4.39 0.23
N TRP A 384 -8.82 -4.98 -0.80
CA TRP A 384 -8.89 -6.41 -1.04
C TRP A 384 -7.77 -6.85 -1.97
N TYR A 385 -7.62 -8.17 -2.18
CA TYR A 385 -6.52 -8.77 -2.94
C TYR A 385 -6.59 -8.52 -4.46
N LEU A 386 -7.70 -8.00 -4.99
CA LEU A 386 -7.80 -7.52 -6.37
C LEU A 386 -7.29 -6.08 -6.43
N THR A 387 -5.99 -5.90 -6.53
CA THR A 387 -5.35 -4.59 -6.57
C THR A 387 -4.11 -4.62 -7.46
N GLY A 388 -3.85 -3.51 -8.13
CA GLY A 388 -2.76 -3.35 -9.08
C GLY A 388 -1.45 -2.89 -8.44
N PHE A 389 -0.35 -3.02 -9.17
CA PHE A 389 0.98 -2.48 -8.80
C PHE A 389 1.50 -2.88 -7.42
N THR A 390 1.17 -4.08 -6.98
CA THR A 390 1.64 -4.63 -5.70
C THR A 390 3.01 -5.29 -5.80
N PHE A 391 3.48 -5.57 -7.00
CA PHE A 391 4.78 -6.22 -7.28
C PHE A 391 4.98 -7.55 -6.53
N ASP A 392 3.89 -8.30 -6.32
CA ASP A 392 3.92 -9.56 -5.57
C ASP A 392 4.42 -10.77 -6.40
N GLY A 393 4.78 -10.52 -7.67
CA GLY A 393 5.33 -11.52 -8.60
C GLY A 393 4.31 -12.58 -9.05
N PRO A 394 4.69 -13.48 -9.95
CA PRO A 394 3.77 -14.41 -10.59
C PRO A 394 3.13 -15.42 -9.63
N THR A 395 3.73 -15.64 -8.49
CA THR A 395 3.22 -16.56 -7.45
C THR A 395 2.47 -15.87 -6.34
N GLY A 396 2.38 -14.53 -6.36
CA GLY A 396 1.72 -13.72 -5.35
C GLY A 396 0.20 -13.83 -5.37
N ILE A 397 -0.44 -13.49 -4.27
CA ILE A 397 -1.90 -13.57 -4.12
C ILE A 397 -2.62 -12.59 -5.06
N ASN A 398 -2.09 -11.35 -5.18
CA ASN A 398 -2.71 -10.32 -6.00
C ASN A 398 -2.64 -10.68 -7.49
N THR A 399 -1.47 -11.10 -7.98
CA THR A 399 -1.28 -11.52 -9.36
C THR A 399 -2.16 -12.72 -9.72
N LYS A 400 -2.22 -13.76 -8.86
CA LYS A 400 -3.08 -14.92 -9.11
C LYS A 400 -4.56 -14.57 -9.18
N ILE A 401 -5.03 -13.73 -8.27
CA ILE A 401 -6.42 -13.25 -8.26
C ILE A 401 -6.69 -12.39 -9.49
N SER A 402 -5.81 -11.43 -9.80
CA SER A 402 -5.94 -10.56 -10.97
C SER A 402 -6.07 -11.34 -12.27
N ASN A 403 -5.33 -12.46 -12.43
CA ASN A 403 -5.43 -13.29 -13.61
C ASN A 403 -6.86 -13.84 -13.83
N TYR A 404 -7.53 -14.33 -12.77
CA TYR A 404 -8.90 -14.82 -12.88
C TYR A 404 -9.90 -13.70 -13.25
N PHE A 405 -9.72 -12.50 -12.68
CA PHE A 405 -10.57 -11.37 -13.02
C PHE A 405 -10.28 -10.83 -14.44
N ALA A 406 -9.02 -10.81 -14.89
CA ALA A 406 -8.67 -10.46 -16.26
C ALA A 406 -9.30 -11.44 -17.27
N ASP A 407 -9.24 -12.75 -17.00
CA ASP A 407 -9.89 -13.78 -17.79
C ASP A 407 -11.42 -13.59 -17.84
N ALA A 408 -12.03 -13.14 -16.73
CA ALA A 408 -13.45 -12.83 -16.68
C ALA A 408 -13.80 -11.62 -17.55
N ILE A 409 -13.06 -10.52 -17.46
CA ILE A 409 -13.21 -9.34 -18.32
C ILE A 409 -13.09 -9.73 -19.78
N ASN A 410 -12.04 -10.46 -20.15
CA ASN A 410 -11.78 -10.88 -21.52
C ASN A 410 -12.88 -11.82 -22.05
N SER A 411 -13.37 -12.74 -21.22
CA SER A 411 -14.46 -13.64 -21.57
C SER A 411 -15.76 -12.90 -21.87
N ILE A 412 -16.09 -11.88 -21.06
CA ILE A 412 -17.29 -11.04 -21.30
C ILE A 412 -17.08 -10.20 -22.55
N ASN A 413 -15.91 -9.63 -22.78
CA ASN A 413 -15.61 -8.88 -24.00
C ASN A 413 -15.71 -9.73 -25.26
N GLN A 414 -15.46 -11.04 -25.15
CA GLN A 414 -15.66 -12.04 -26.21
C GLN A 414 -17.13 -12.51 -26.35
N GLY A 415 -18.06 -12.00 -25.54
CA GLY A 415 -19.49 -12.30 -25.62
C GLY A 415 -19.95 -13.50 -24.81
N ARG A 416 -19.13 -14.06 -23.91
CA ARG A 416 -19.57 -15.12 -23.01
C ARG A 416 -20.61 -14.62 -22.01
N GLN A 417 -21.48 -15.52 -21.57
CA GLN A 417 -22.54 -15.17 -20.62
C GLN A 417 -21.99 -14.86 -19.25
N PRO A 418 -22.33 -13.71 -18.64
CA PRO A 418 -21.81 -13.29 -17.33
C PRO A 418 -22.00 -14.32 -16.23
N SER A 419 -23.14 -15.03 -16.22
CA SER A 419 -23.45 -16.05 -15.22
C SER A 419 -22.54 -17.29 -15.29
N GLU A 420 -22.00 -17.64 -16.45
CA GLU A 420 -21.00 -18.70 -16.60
C GLU A 420 -19.61 -18.20 -16.20
N VAL A 421 -19.29 -16.96 -16.58
CA VAL A 421 -18.00 -16.32 -16.26
C VAL A 421 -17.84 -16.16 -14.77
N THR A 422 -18.85 -15.66 -14.06
CA THR A 422 -18.76 -15.46 -12.60
C THR A 422 -18.63 -16.76 -11.81
N LYS A 423 -19.20 -17.87 -12.27
CA LYS A 423 -19.00 -19.19 -11.66
C LYS A 423 -17.53 -19.64 -11.76
N THR A 424 -16.92 -19.49 -12.94
CA THR A 424 -15.50 -19.84 -13.16
C THR A 424 -14.60 -18.93 -12.34
N LEU A 425 -14.87 -17.63 -12.36
CA LEU A 425 -14.16 -16.63 -11.57
C LEU A 425 -14.20 -16.97 -10.07
N SER A 426 -15.39 -17.23 -9.54
CA SER A 426 -15.58 -17.55 -8.12
C SER A 426 -14.83 -18.81 -7.69
N ALA A 427 -14.85 -19.86 -8.52
CA ALA A 427 -14.09 -21.09 -8.26
C ALA A 427 -12.59 -20.84 -8.24
N GLY A 428 -12.05 -20.05 -9.19
CA GLY A 428 -10.64 -19.69 -9.27
C GLY A 428 -10.18 -18.84 -8.09
N VAL A 429 -10.95 -17.82 -7.72
CA VAL A 429 -10.68 -16.96 -6.56
C VAL A 429 -10.64 -17.81 -5.28
N ASN A 430 -11.63 -18.67 -5.07
CA ASN A 430 -11.67 -19.55 -3.89
C ASN A 430 -10.47 -20.50 -3.84
N GLN A 431 -10.03 -21.03 -4.99
CA GLN A 431 -8.83 -21.86 -5.08
C GLN A 431 -7.57 -21.09 -4.65
N VAL A 432 -7.42 -19.83 -5.08
CA VAL A 432 -6.29 -18.99 -4.65
C VAL A 432 -6.35 -18.72 -3.14
N LEU A 433 -7.50 -18.27 -2.63
CA LEU A 433 -7.68 -17.97 -1.22
C LEU A 433 -7.42 -19.18 -0.32
N SER A 434 -7.81 -20.38 -0.77
CA SER A 434 -7.56 -21.65 -0.05
C SER A 434 -6.07 -21.91 0.18
N GLN A 435 -5.20 -21.54 -0.76
CA GLN A 435 -3.73 -21.71 -0.62
C GLN A 435 -3.16 -20.88 0.54
N TYR A 436 -3.83 -19.80 0.92
CA TYR A 436 -3.43 -18.90 2.02
C TYR A 436 -4.23 -19.10 3.31
N GLY A 437 -5.16 -20.08 3.32
CA GLY A 437 -6.07 -20.33 4.46
C GLY A 437 -7.15 -19.25 4.64
N LEU A 438 -7.54 -18.59 3.54
CA LEU A 438 -8.52 -17.50 3.51
C LEU A 438 -9.84 -17.91 2.83
N ALA A 439 -9.98 -19.19 2.43
CA ALA A 439 -11.18 -19.65 1.76
C ALA A 439 -12.42 -19.41 2.62
N THR A 440 -13.44 -18.84 2.03
CA THR A 440 -14.79 -18.86 2.60
C THR A 440 -15.27 -20.32 2.54
N GLN A 441 -15.62 -20.92 3.67
CA GLN A 441 -16.35 -22.18 3.63
C GLN A 441 -17.64 -21.91 2.86
N LEU A 442 -17.74 -22.47 1.66
CA LEU A 442 -19.01 -22.55 0.96
C LEU A 442 -19.95 -23.27 1.94
N ALA A 443 -20.96 -22.58 2.43
CA ALA A 443 -22.02 -23.24 3.19
C ALA A 443 -22.51 -24.41 2.32
N ALA A 444 -22.39 -25.62 2.83
CA ALA A 444 -22.95 -26.78 2.19
C ALA A 444 -24.42 -26.46 1.89
N PRO A 445 -24.95 -26.80 0.70
CA PRO A 445 -26.35 -26.58 0.43
C PRO A 445 -27.14 -27.25 1.57
N ALA A 446 -28.00 -26.49 2.21
CA ALA A 446 -28.93 -27.02 3.20
C ALA A 446 -29.76 -28.12 2.51
N ASN A 447 -29.60 -29.38 2.94
CA ASN A 447 -30.38 -30.50 2.48
C ASN A 447 -31.84 -30.33 2.87
#